data_fd8bffbe1ee0b1ff9f12c329c19f1459
#
_entry.id   fd8bffbe1ee0b1ff9f12c329c19f1459
#
_cell.length_a   1.000
_cell.length_b   1.000
_cell.length_c   1.000
_cell.angle_alpha   90.00
_cell.angle_beta   90.00
_cell.angle_gamma   90.00
#
_symmetry.space_group_name_H-M   'P 1'
#
loop_
_entity.id
_entity.type
_entity.pdbx_description
1 polymer ?
#
loop_
_entity_poly.entity_id
_entity_poly.type
_entity_poly.pdbx_seq_one_letter_code
_entity_poly.pdbx_strand_id
1 'polypeptide(L)'
;MQISFGVQAQKEFFTSFDGIEIAYSDEGKGKAVVLVHGFINNGSSWDATVVKKELLQKGYRVIVPDLRGNGSSGKPQEEKFYTDDAEVRDLQGLASYLKLKKFIVVGYSRGSIITAKWLTLDGRIKKSVLGGMGLDFTNPEWNRRILFANAFAEGAELTEETKGAIAYAISVQADLKALHYLQKHQPVTSVFELGQIKSKVLIVAGDEDLENGNPEALHKAIPKSAFALIKGNHNEAYKTASFSKAIISFLK
;
A
#
# COMPACT_ATOMS: atom_id res chain seq x y z
N MET A 1 -31.07 -17.54 -12.88
CA MET A 1 -29.84 -16.75 -12.98
C MET A 1 -29.79 -15.87 -11.72
N GLN A 2 -29.16 -16.35 -10.64
CA GLN A 2 -29.04 -15.58 -9.40
C GLN A 2 -27.91 -14.56 -9.59
N ILE A 3 -28.27 -13.28 -9.65
CA ILE A 3 -27.32 -12.18 -9.58
C ILE A 3 -26.85 -12.11 -8.11
N SER A 4 -25.70 -12.68 -7.83
CA SER A 4 -25.01 -12.50 -6.54
C SER A 4 -24.51 -11.05 -6.51
N PHE A 5 -25.26 -10.17 -5.86
CA PHE A 5 -24.71 -8.89 -5.42
C PHE A 5 -23.59 -9.22 -4.44
N GLY A 6 -22.36 -8.91 -4.82
CA GLY A 6 -21.22 -8.99 -3.91
C GLY A 6 -21.52 -8.11 -2.70
N VAL A 7 -21.73 -8.73 -1.54
CA VAL A 7 -21.84 -8.01 -0.27
C VAL A 7 -20.48 -7.34 -0.06
N GLN A 8 -20.46 -6.02 -0.13
CA GLN A 8 -19.26 -5.25 0.24
C GLN A 8 -18.95 -5.56 1.69
N ALA A 9 -17.71 -5.93 2.00
CA ALA A 9 -17.30 -6.25 3.36
C ALA A 9 -17.61 -5.07 4.29
N GLN A 10 -18.22 -5.37 5.43
CA GLN A 10 -18.54 -4.38 6.44
C GLN A 10 -17.25 -3.74 6.95
N LYS A 11 -17.21 -2.41 7.03
CA LYS A 11 -16.09 -1.67 7.62
C LYS A 11 -16.19 -1.72 9.15
N GLU A 12 -15.05 -2.04 9.75
CA GLU A 12 -14.79 -1.94 11.18
C GLU A 12 -13.82 -0.78 11.43
N PHE A 13 -13.69 -0.33 12.68
CA PHE A 13 -12.85 0.80 13.04
C PHE A 13 -11.91 0.45 14.18
N PHE A 14 -10.69 0.94 14.10
CA PHE A 14 -9.65 0.85 15.11
C PHE A 14 -9.16 2.25 15.44
N THR A 15 -9.14 2.63 16.72
CA THR A 15 -8.59 3.90 17.18
C THR A 15 -7.08 3.79 17.30
N SER A 16 -6.34 4.57 16.51
CA SER A 16 -4.88 4.55 16.47
C SER A 16 -4.25 5.26 17.66
N PHE A 17 -2.91 5.25 17.71
CA PHE A 17 -2.09 5.76 18.80
C PHE A 17 -2.30 7.26 19.12
N ASP A 18 -2.81 8.03 18.17
CA ASP A 18 -3.05 9.47 18.25
C ASP A 18 -4.54 9.84 18.22
N GLY A 19 -5.43 8.85 18.38
CA GLY A 19 -6.88 9.05 18.39
C GLY A 19 -7.54 9.03 17.03
N ILE A 20 -6.79 8.89 15.92
CA ILE A 20 -7.36 8.80 14.57
C ILE A 20 -7.99 7.44 14.37
N GLU A 21 -9.23 7.41 13.88
CA GLU A 21 -9.92 6.17 13.52
C GLU A 21 -9.45 5.64 12.16
N ILE A 22 -9.05 4.39 12.13
CA ILE A 22 -8.64 3.66 10.93
C ILE A 22 -9.72 2.63 10.59
N ALA A 23 -10.36 2.84 9.46
CA ALA A 23 -11.35 1.92 8.92
C ALA A 23 -10.66 0.72 8.27
N TYR A 24 -11.20 -0.48 8.43
CA TYR A 24 -10.70 -1.68 7.77
C TYR A 24 -11.82 -2.67 7.49
N SER A 25 -11.60 -3.58 6.55
CA SER A 25 -12.40 -4.79 6.41
C SER A 25 -11.58 -6.01 6.84
N ASP A 26 -12.25 -7.04 7.36
CA ASP A 26 -11.64 -8.26 7.87
C ASP A 26 -12.47 -9.46 7.42
N GLU A 27 -11.97 -10.20 6.45
CA GLU A 27 -12.71 -11.27 5.80
C GLU A 27 -11.96 -12.59 5.85
N GLY A 28 -12.70 -13.67 6.00
CA GLY A 28 -12.14 -15.03 6.03
C GLY A 28 -11.55 -15.41 7.38
N LYS A 29 -10.88 -16.58 7.41
CA LYS A 29 -10.28 -17.16 8.63
C LYS A 29 -9.00 -17.88 8.23
N GLY A 30 -7.96 -17.82 9.03
CA GLY A 30 -6.69 -18.50 8.74
C GLY A 30 -5.50 -17.57 8.81
N LYS A 31 -4.44 -17.83 8.00
CA LYS A 31 -3.26 -16.96 7.98
C LYS A 31 -3.64 -15.56 7.51
N ALA A 32 -3.31 -14.55 8.30
CA ALA A 32 -3.64 -13.18 7.99
C ALA A 32 -2.76 -12.61 6.86
N VAL A 33 -3.41 -11.92 5.93
CA VAL A 33 -2.80 -11.12 4.86
C VAL A 33 -3.38 -9.71 4.97
N VAL A 34 -2.51 -8.71 5.12
CA VAL A 34 -2.89 -7.30 5.11
C VAL A 34 -2.62 -6.75 3.71
N LEU A 35 -3.63 -6.15 3.07
CA LEU A 35 -3.50 -5.53 1.75
C LEU A 35 -3.44 -4.01 1.89
N VAL A 36 -2.32 -3.40 1.49
CA VAL A 36 -2.03 -1.97 1.65
C VAL A 36 -2.15 -1.27 0.31
N HIS A 37 -3.11 -0.36 0.18
CA HIS A 37 -3.43 0.34 -1.08
C HIS A 37 -2.43 1.44 -1.45
N GLY A 38 -2.48 1.89 -2.71
CA GLY A 38 -1.66 2.96 -3.26
C GLY A 38 -2.19 4.37 -2.98
N PHE A 39 -1.50 5.36 -3.58
CA PHE A 39 -1.85 6.79 -3.47
C PHE A 39 -3.21 7.09 -4.14
N ILE A 40 -3.97 8.03 -3.59
CA ILE A 40 -5.32 8.43 -4.06
C ILE A 40 -6.33 7.25 -4.11
N ASN A 41 -6.08 6.20 -3.37
CA ASN A 41 -6.92 5.01 -3.29
C ASN A 41 -7.41 4.79 -1.86
N ASN A 42 -8.19 3.76 -1.68
CA ASN A 42 -8.62 3.23 -0.39
C ASN A 42 -8.68 1.69 -0.47
N GLY A 43 -9.08 1.04 0.60
CA GLY A 43 -9.14 -0.42 0.66
C GLY A 43 -10.01 -1.06 -0.41
N SER A 44 -11.06 -0.39 -0.89
CA SER A 44 -11.95 -0.94 -1.92
C SER A 44 -11.27 -1.16 -3.27
N SER A 45 -10.10 -0.54 -3.51
CA SER A 45 -9.30 -0.80 -4.71
C SER A 45 -8.86 -2.26 -4.84
N TRP A 46 -8.85 -3.00 -3.75
CA TRP A 46 -8.56 -4.43 -3.73
C TRP A 46 -9.76 -5.32 -4.02
N ASP A 47 -11.00 -4.82 -3.89
CA ASP A 47 -12.23 -5.63 -3.97
C ASP A 47 -12.43 -6.27 -5.36
N ALA A 48 -12.08 -5.55 -6.42
CA ALA A 48 -12.16 -6.04 -7.79
C ALA A 48 -10.93 -6.84 -8.24
N THR A 49 -9.91 -7.02 -7.40
CA THR A 49 -8.68 -7.71 -7.78
C THR A 49 -8.81 -9.22 -7.72
N VAL A 50 -8.14 -9.91 -8.64
CA VAL A 50 -8.06 -11.37 -8.65
C VAL A 50 -7.38 -11.89 -7.38
N VAL A 51 -6.36 -11.18 -6.89
CA VAL A 51 -5.57 -11.62 -5.72
C VAL A 51 -6.39 -11.66 -4.44
N LYS A 52 -7.25 -10.66 -4.15
CA LYS A 52 -8.10 -10.68 -2.95
C LYS A 52 -9.04 -11.88 -2.97
N LYS A 53 -9.71 -12.09 -4.13
CA LYS A 53 -10.62 -13.22 -4.32
C LYS A 53 -9.91 -14.57 -4.13
N GLU A 54 -8.74 -14.76 -4.74
CA GLU A 54 -8.00 -16.03 -4.62
C GLU A 54 -7.45 -16.25 -3.21
N LEU A 55 -7.01 -15.21 -2.49
CA LEU A 55 -6.60 -15.33 -1.09
C LEU A 55 -7.74 -15.85 -0.22
N LEU A 56 -8.93 -15.26 -0.34
CA LEU A 56 -10.13 -15.71 0.38
C LEU A 56 -10.51 -17.15 0.03
N GLN A 57 -10.51 -17.51 -1.26
CA GLN A 57 -10.78 -18.88 -1.72
C GLN A 57 -9.76 -19.91 -1.20
N LYS A 58 -8.53 -19.49 -0.95
CA LYS A 58 -7.47 -20.34 -0.38
C LYS A 58 -7.46 -20.37 1.15
N GLY A 59 -8.46 -19.76 1.78
CA GLY A 59 -8.65 -19.80 3.22
C GLY A 59 -7.77 -18.83 4.01
N TYR A 60 -7.23 -17.78 3.39
CA TYR A 60 -6.58 -16.70 4.12
C TYR A 60 -7.60 -15.78 4.80
N ARG A 61 -7.22 -15.18 5.92
CA ARG A 61 -7.91 -14.03 6.50
C ARG A 61 -7.33 -12.78 5.84
N VAL A 62 -8.17 -12.02 5.15
CA VAL A 62 -7.75 -10.84 4.37
C VAL A 62 -8.22 -9.58 5.11
N ILE A 63 -7.27 -8.77 5.51
CA ILE A 63 -7.47 -7.52 6.24
C ILE A 63 -7.10 -6.37 5.30
N VAL A 64 -8.03 -5.44 5.10
CA VAL A 64 -7.84 -4.34 4.15
C VAL A 64 -8.14 -3.01 4.84
N PRO A 65 -7.12 -2.32 5.36
CA PRO A 65 -7.30 -0.99 5.93
C PRO A 65 -7.50 0.06 4.82
N ASP A 66 -8.29 1.09 5.15
CA ASP A 66 -8.13 2.39 4.54
C ASP A 66 -7.01 3.11 5.30
N LEU A 67 -5.94 3.51 4.64
CA LEU A 67 -4.87 4.26 5.30
C LEU A 67 -5.40 5.62 5.79
N ARG A 68 -4.83 6.19 6.87
CA ARG A 68 -5.21 7.53 7.33
C ARG A 68 -5.24 8.52 6.17
N GLY A 69 -6.14 9.49 6.20
CA GLY A 69 -6.33 10.44 5.11
C GLY A 69 -7.10 9.90 3.90
N ASN A 70 -7.48 8.60 3.88
CA ASN A 70 -8.13 7.96 2.74
C ASN A 70 -9.41 7.22 3.14
N GLY A 71 -10.29 7.01 2.17
CA GLY A 71 -11.50 6.19 2.31
C GLY A 71 -12.36 6.61 3.50
N SER A 72 -12.71 5.66 4.35
CA SER A 72 -13.50 5.85 5.58
C SER A 72 -12.65 6.13 6.82
N SER A 73 -11.32 6.11 6.72
CA SER A 73 -10.44 6.49 7.82
C SER A 73 -10.45 7.99 8.07
N GLY A 74 -10.05 8.37 9.28
CA GLY A 74 -9.93 9.76 9.69
C GLY A 74 -8.98 10.55 8.77
N LYS A 75 -9.35 11.81 8.50
CA LYS A 75 -8.63 12.74 7.62
C LYS A 75 -8.28 14.01 8.41
N PRO A 76 -7.32 13.91 9.36
CA PRO A 76 -6.93 15.07 10.16
C PRO A 76 -6.40 16.20 9.27
N GLN A 77 -6.72 17.43 9.63
CA GLN A 77 -6.40 18.62 8.83
C GLN A 77 -5.13 19.34 9.30
N GLU A 78 -4.39 18.75 10.22
CA GLU A 78 -3.12 19.27 10.73
C GLU A 78 -1.97 18.32 10.35
N GLU A 79 -0.88 18.90 9.88
CA GLU A 79 0.31 18.22 9.39
C GLU A 79 0.92 17.25 10.43
N LYS A 80 0.89 17.61 11.71
CA LYS A 80 1.45 16.80 12.81
C LYS A 80 0.93 15.36 12.87
N PHE A 81 -0.29 15.12 12.35
CA PHE A 81 -0.88 13.79 12.33
C PHE A 81 -0.35 12.88 11.21
N TYR A 82 0.53 13.39 10.35
CA TYR A 82 1.09 12.64 9.22
C TYR A 82 2.60 12.40 9.35
N THR A 83 3.24 12.98 10.39
CA THR A 83 4.68 12.84 10.65
C THR A 83 5.04 11.50 11.29
N ASP A 84 6.34 11.23 11.42
CA ASP A 84 6.90 10.12 12.20
C ASP A 84 6.35 8.74 11.83
N ASP A 85 6.31 8.46 10.54
CA ASP A 85 5.81 7.20 9.97
C ASP A 85 4.39 6.85 10.45
N ALA A 86 3.51 7.84 10.60
CA ALA A 86 2.19 7.69 11.22
C ALA A 86 1.36 6.56 10.59
N GLU A 87 1.38 6.39 9.26
CA GLU A 87 0.67 5.29 8.59
C GLU A 87 1.23 3.91 8.96
N VAL A 88 2.55 3.80 9.14
CA VAL A 88 3.18 2.55 9.57
C VAL A 88 2.77 2.23 11.01
N ARG A 89 2.72 3.24 11.87
CA ARG A 89 2.26 3.11 13.26
C ARG A 89 0.79 2.71 13.35
N ASP A 90 -0.06 3.21 12.46
CA ASP A 90 -1.46 2.74 12.33
C ASP A 90 -1.53 1.26 12.04
N LEU A 91 -0.77 0.80 11.04
CA LEU A 91 -0.75 -0.60 10.62
C LEU A 91 -0.19 -1.52 11.72
N GLN A 92 0.83 -1.09 12.44
CA GLN A 92 1.36 -1.80 13.63
C GLN A 92 0.32 -1.88 14.75
N GLY A 93 -0.38 -0.77 15.00
CA GLY A 93 -1.47 -0.70 15.96
C GLY A 93 -2.63 -1.62 15.60
N LEU A 94 -3.10 -1.56 14.35
CA LEU A 94 -4.15 -2.43 13.83
C LEU A 94 -3.76 -3.92 13.94
N ALA A 95 -2.54 -4.27 13.53
CA ALA A 95 -2.05 -5.65 13.66
C ALA A 95 -2.00 -6.12 15.12
N SER A 96 -1.70 -5.22 16.05
CA SER A 96 -1.70 -5.51 17.49
C SER A 96 -3.11 -5.65 18.05
N TYR A 97 -4.02 -4.74 17.67
CA TYR A 97 -5.45 -4.78 18.01
C TYR A 97 -6.09 -6.10 17.56
N LEU A 98 -5.80 -6.53 16.33
CA LEU A 98 -6.27 -7.79 15.77
C LEU A 98 -5.49 -9.02 16.27
N LYS A 99 -4.54 -8.83 17.20
CA LYS A 99 -3.71 -9.88 17.83
C LYS A 99 -2.93 -10.73 16.81
N LEU A 100 -2.46 -10.10 15.73
CA LEU A 100 -1.69 -10.79 14.70
C LEU A 100 -0.27 -11.10 15.20
N LYS A 101 0.04 -12.37 15.41
CA LYS A 101 1.38 -12.84 15.86
C LYS A 101 2.35 -13.11 14.71
N LYS A 102 1.84 -13.58 13.58
CA LYS A 102 2.56 -13.83 12.33
C LYS A 102 1.62 -13.58 11.17
N PHE A 103 1.99 -12.71 10.25
CA PHE A 103 1.14 -12.33 9.12
C PHE A 103 1.94 -12.01 7.87
N ILE A 104 1.23 -11.78 6.78
CA ILE A 104 1.73 -11.44 5.45
C ILE A 104 1.26 -10.02 5.14
N VAL A 105 2.06 -9.26 4.39
CA VAL A 105 1.64 -7.93 3.89
C VAL A 105 1.82 -7.89 2.38
N VAL A 106 0.82 -7.36 1.68
CA VAL A 106 0.88 -7.09 0.25
C VAL A 106 0.63 -5.60 0.06
N GLY A 107 1.67 -4.86 -0.32
CA GLY A 107 1.56 -3.45 -0.70
C GLY A 107 1.58 -3.29 -2.21
N TYR A 108 0.94 -2.24 -2.72
CA TYR A 108 1.04 -1.82 -4.12
C TYR A 108 1.28 -0.33 -4.23
N SER A 109 2.17 0.06 -5.17
CA SER A 109 2.52 1.48 -5.37
C SER A 109 2.99 2.12 -4.06
N ARG A 110 2.43 3.24 -3.64
CA ARG A 110 2.74 3.86 -2.35
C ARG A 110 2.54 2.90 -1.16
N GLY A 111 1.58 1.95 -1.25
CA GLY A 111 1.43 0.89 -0.25
C GLY A 111 2.66 -0.01 -0.12
N SER A 112 3.47 -0.17 -1.18
CA SER A 112 4.76 -0.87 -1.13
C SER A 112 5.80 -0.08 -0.34
N ILE A 113 5.82 1.25 -0.45
CA ILE A 113 6.73 2.13 0.31
C ILE A 113 6.44 2.03 1.80
N ILE A 114 5.16 2.12 2.19
CA ILE A 114 4.71 1.95 3.56
C ILE A 114 5.06 0.54 4.08
N THR A 115 4.84 -0.49 3.26
CA THR A 115 5.17 -1.88 3.59
C THR A 115 6.67 -2.07 3.78
N ALA A 116 7.52 -1.46 2.94
CA ALA A 116 8.98 -1.53 3.07
C ALA A 116 9.44 -0.97 4.42
N LYS A 117 8.92 0.20 4.83
CA LYS A 117 9.21 0.75 6.16
C LYS A 117 8.68 -0.14 7.28
N TRP A 118 7.46 -0.64 7.16
CA TRP A 118 6.87 -1.55 8.16
C TRP A 118 7.70 -2.82 8.36
N LEU A 119 8.27 -3.38 7.29
CA LEU A 119 9.15 -4.55 7.33
C LEU A 119 10.41 -4.35 8.19
N THR A 120 10.93 -3.12 8.25
CA THR A 120 12.11 -2.80 9.07
C THR A 120 11.78 -2.68 10.55
N LEU A 121 10.51 -2.46 10.91
CA LEU A 121 10.04 -2.14 12.25
C LEU A 121 9.25 -3.28 12.91
N ASP A 122 8.83 -4.32 12.17
CA ASP A 122 7.91 -5.34 12.70
C ASP A 122 8.29 -6.78 12.31
N GLY A 123 8.95 -7.47 13.21
CA GLY A 123 9.38 -8.86 13.04
C GLY A 123 8.24 -9.90 12.94
N ARG A 124 6.97 -9.50 13.14
CA ARG A 124 5.79 -10.37 12.96
C ARG A 124 5.50 -10.65 11.49
N ILE A 125 5.95 -9.78 10.56
CA ILE A 125 5.76 -9.95 9.12
C ILE A 125 6.71 -11.06 8.63
N LYS A 126 6.17 -12.17 8.11
CA LYS A 126 6.96 -13.34 7.69
C LYS A 126 7.21 -13.40 6.19
N LYS A 127 6.25 -12.96 5.39
CA LYS A 127 6.34 -12.77 3.95
C LYS A 127 5.72 -11.43 3.59
N SER A 128 6.23 -10.79 2.54
CA SER A 128 5.61 -9.58 2.00
C SER A 128 5.75 -9.50 0.49
N VAL A 129 4.90 -8.67 -0.10
CA VAL A 129 4.94 -8.32 -1.51
C VAL A 129 5.04 -6.81 -1.64
N LEU A 130 6.00 -6.34 -2.42
CA LEU A 130 6.14 -4.95 -2.82
C LEU A 130 5.84 -4.88 -4.32
N GLY A 131 4.63 -4.45 -4.66
CA GLY A 131 4.13 -4.39 -6.03
C GLY A 131 4.18 -2.98 -6.60
N GLY A 132 4.52 -2.84 -7.89
CA GLY A 132 4.47 -1.58 -8.62
C GLY A 132 5.41 -0.51 -8.07
N MET A 133 6.62 -0.89 -7.65
CA MET A 133 7.59 0.03 -7.05
C MET A 133 9.02 -0.40 -7.36
N GLY A 134 9.87 0.57 -7.71
CA GLY A 134 11.32 0.42 -7.83
C GLY A 134 12.06 0.97 -6.61
N LEU A 135 13.35 1.25 -6.75
CA LEU A 135 14.24 1.63 -5.64
C LEU A 135 14.17 3.13 -5.28
N ASP A 136 13.65 3.99 -6.15
CA ASP A 136 13.79 5.45 -6.05
C ASP A 136 13.21 6.05 -4.77
N PHE A 137 12.21 5.40 -4.16
CA PHE A 137 11.62 5.84 -2.90
C PHE A 137 12.58 5.83 -1.71
N THR A 138 13.72 5.19 -1.84
CA THR A 138 14.76 5.20 -0.79
C THR A 138 15.49 6.55 -0.69
N ASN A 139 15.36 7.38 -1.73
CA ASN A 139 15.89 8.74 -1.75
C ASN A 139 14.84 9.71 -1.17
N PRO A 140 15.11 10.40 -0.04
CA PRO A 140 14.21 11.40 0.50
C PRO A 140 13.95 12.57 -0.47
N GLU A 141 14.90 12.83 -1.39
CA GLU A 141 14.80 13.87 -2.42
C GLU A 141 14.24 13.33 -3.76
N TRP A 142 13.50 12.23 -3.73
CA TRP A 142 12.91 11.68 -4.94
C TRP A 142 11.94 12.68 -5.59
N ASN A 143 12.28 13.15 -6.77
CA ASN A 143 11.57 14.22 -7.48
C ASN A 143 10.06 13.95 -7.61
N ARG A 144 9.67 12.70 -7.91
CA ARG A 144 8.26 12.34 -8.05
C ARG A 144 7.47 12.55 -6.74
N ARG A 145 8.07 12.19 -5.58
CA ARG A 145 7.47 12.44 -4.27
C ARG A 145 7.26 13.94 -4.03
N ILE A 146 8.29 14.75 -4.29
CA ILE A 146 8.26 16.20 -4.07
C ILE A 146 7.24 16.84 -5.00
N LEU A 147 7.24 16.45 -6.28
CA LEU A 147 6.29 16.94 -7.28
C LEU A 147 4.84 16.70 -6.85
N PHE A 148 4.51 15.47 -6.45
CA PHE A 148 3.16 15.16 -6.03
C PHE A 148 2.80 15.79 -4.68
N ALA A 149 3.72 15.89 -3.72
CA ALA A 149 3.48 16.63 -2.50
C ALA A 149 3.09 18.09 -2.79
N ASN A 150 3.85 18.76 -3.64
CA ASN A 150 3.60 20.15 -4.01
C ASN A 150 2.30 20.31 -4.80
N ALA A 151 2.00 19.40 -5.74
CA ALA A 151 0.78 19.48 -6.56
C ALA A 151 -0.53 19.39 -5.77
N PHE A 152 -0.51 18.74 -4.61
CA PHE A 152 -1.66 18.63 -3.71
C PHE A 152 -1.69 19.74 -2.64
N ALA A 153 -0.70 20.63 -2.59
CA ALA A 153 -0.69 21.77 -1.68
C ALA A 153 -1.79 22.79 -2.08
N GLU A 154 -2.29 23.52 -1.09
CA GLU A 154 -3.27 24.59 -1.32
C GLU A 154 -2.65 25.67 -2.24
N GLY A 155 -3.39 26.07 -3.27
CA GLY A 155 -2.94 27.08 -4.24
C GLY A 155 -1.85 26.60 -5.21
N ALA A 156 -1.57 25.30 -5.29
CA ALA A 156 -0.57 24.75 -6.19
C ALA A 156 -0.91 24.97 -7.67
N GLU A 157 0.09 25.28 -8.48
CA GLU A 157 -0.04 25.28 -9.93
C GLU A 157 -0.05 23.85 -10.46
N LEU A 158 -0.99 23.55 -11.35
CA LEU A 158 -1.09 22.23 -11.98
C LEU A 158 -0.11 22.12 -13.15
N THR A 159 0.63 21.04 -13.16
CA THR A 159 1.52 20.68 -14.28
C THR A 159 0.86 19.60 -15.14
N GLU A 160 1.35 19.42 -16.38
CA GLU A 160 0.92 18.34 -17.26
C GLU A 160 1.07 16.96 -16.61
N GLU A 161 2.11 16.77 -15.79
CA GLU A 161 2.41 15.52 -15.11
C GLU A 161 1.45 15.23 -13.95
N THR A 162 0.93 16.26 -13.25
CA THR A 162 0.13 16.12 -12.04
C THR A 162 -1.37 16.34 -12.24
N LYS A 163 -1.77 17.05 -13.30
CA LYS A 163 -3.18 17.39 -13.55
C LYS A 163 -4.11 16.18 -13.57
N GLY A 164 -3.66 15.06 -14.14
CA GLY A 164 -4.46 13.83 -14.20
C GLY A 164 -4.70 13.23 -12.82
N ALA A 165 -3.69 13.24 -11.95
CA ALA A 165 -3.81 12.75 -10.57
C ALA A 165 -4.73 13.65 -9.72
N ILE A 166 -4.63 14.97 -9.89
CA ILE A 166 -5.50 15.94 -9.20
C ILE A 166 -6.96 15.77 -9.67
N ALA A 167 -7.19 15.68 -10.99
CA ALA A 167 -8.52 15.46 -11.54
C ALA A 167 -9.14 14.15 -11.03
N TYR A 168 -8.33 13.08 -10.96
CA TYR A 168 -8.77 11.81 -10.39
C TYR A 168 -9.10 11.95 -8.90
N ALA A 169 -8.24 12.59 -8.10
CA ALA A 169 -8.48 12.80 -6.67
C ALA A 169 -9.80 13.56 -6.42
N ILE A 170 -10.07 14.61 -7.20
CA ILE A 170 -11.33 15.35 -7.14
C ILE A 170 -12.51 14.43 -7.51
N SER A 171 -12.39 13.65 -8.57
CA SER A 171 -13.47 12.76 -9.05
C SER A 171 -13.89 11.71 -8.04
N VAL A 172 -12.94 11.24 -7.21
CA VAL A 172 -13.19 10.26 -6.12
C VAL A 172 -13.39 10.91 -4.76
N GLN A 173 -13.54 12.23 -4.72
CA GLN A 173 -13.75 13.03 -3.51
C GLN A 173 -12.67 12.78 -2.42
N ALA A 174 -11.42 12.60 -2.85
CA ALA A 174 -10.30 12.47 -1.94
C ALA A 174 -10.00 13.80 -1.23
N ASP A 175 -9.52 13.74 -0.01
CA ASP A 175 -9.09 14.91 0.75
C ASP A 175 -7.70 15.37 0.26
N LEU A 176 -7.66 16.45 -0.53
CA LEU A 176 -6.44 16.94 -1.16
C LEU A 176 -5.38 17.37 -0.14
N LYS A 177 -5.80 17.96 0.98
CA LYS A 177 -4.90 18.37 2.06
C LYS A 177 -4.27 17.17 2.76
N ALA A 178 -5.06 16.13 3.02
CA ALA A 178 -4.53 14.87 3.51
C ALA A 178 -3.53 14.25 2.52
N LEU A 179 -3.85 14.22 1.22
CA LEU A 179 -2.95 13.70 0.18
C LEU A 179 -1.63 14.50 0.10
N HIS A 180 -1.68 15.82 0.25
CA HIS A 180 -0.47 16.65 0.38
C HIS A 180 0.42 16.17 1.52
N TYR A 181 -0.14 16.08 2.75
CA TYR A 181 0.63 15.66 3.92
C TYR A 181 1.15 14.23 3.81
N LEU A 182 0.35 13.31 3.26
CA LEU A 182 0.75 11.91 3.02
C LEU A 182 1.95 11.79 2.08
N GLN A 183 2.04 12.62 1.05
CA GLN A 183 3.21 12.63 0.15
C GLN A 183 4.40 13.37 0.78
N LYS A 184 4.15 14.49 1.44
CA LYS A 184 5.18 15.27 2.12
C LYS A 184 5.89 14.45 3.20
N HIS A 185 5.14 13.65 3.97
CA HIS A 185 5.63 12.80 5.06
C HIS A 185 5.65 11.31 4.69
N GLN A 186 5.76 11.00 3.40
CA GLN A 186 5.89 9.60 2.98
C GLN A 186 7.08 8.95 3.67
N PRO A 187 6.92 7.73 4.24
CA PRO A 187 8.02 7.01 4.89
C PRO A 187 9.24 6.86 3.97
N VAL A 188 10.42 7.06 4.52
CA VAL A 188 11.69 6.81 3.83
C VAL A 188 12.34 5.58 4.44
N THR A 189 12.70 4.63 3.60
CA THR A 189 13.46 3.44 3.98
C THR A 189 14.76 3.44 3.19
N SER A 190 15.87 3.64 3.86
CA SER A 190 17.18 3.66 3.20
C SER A 190 17.56 2.29 2.63
N VAL A 191 18.48 2.26 1.67
CA VAL A 191 19.04 1.01 1.11
C VAL A 191 19.68 0.16 2.22
N PHE A 192 20.29 0.80 3.21
CA PHE A 192 20.85 0.10 4.37
C PHE A 192 19.77 -0.62 5.17
N GLU A 193 18.65 0.05 5.47
CA GLU A 193 17.50 -0.56 6.18
C GLU A 193 16.87 -1.70 5.37
N LEU A 194 16.72 -1.54 4.05
CA LEU A 194 16.25 -2.61 3.16
C LEU A 194 17.15 -3.84 3.24
N GLY A 195 18.47 -3.65 3.31
CA GLY A 195 19.47 -4.71 3.48
C GLY A 195 19.35 -5.49 4.80
N GLN A 196 18.67 -4.93 5.81
CA GLN A 196 18.45 -5.58 7.12
C GLN A 196 17.15 -6.40 7.19
N ILE A 197 16.30 -6.36 6.16
CA ILE A 197 15.02 -7.08 6.14
C ILE A 197 15.27 -8.60 6.22
N LYS A 198 14.66 -9.26 7.21
CA LYS A 198 14.80 -10.72 7.45
C LYS A 198 13.67 -11.54 6.81
N SER A 199 12.56 -10.91 6.54
CA SER A 199 11.38 -11.54 5.93
C SER A 199 11.66 -11.95 4.47
N LYS A 200 10.91 -12.93 3.96
CA LYS A 200 10.89 -13.19 2.52
C LYS A 200 10.07 -12.11 1.82
N VAL A 201 10.59 -11.54 0.76
CA VAL A 201 9.94 -10.46 0.01
C VAL A 201 9.78 -10.85 -1.46
N LEU A 202 8.62 -10.61 -2.06
CA LEU A 202 8.43 -10.68 -3.50
C LEU A 202 8.30 -9.26 -4.05
N ILE A 203 9.14 -8.93 -5.02
CA ILE A 203 8.99 -7.70 -5.81
C ILE A 203 8.21 -8.07 -7.08
N VAL A 204 7.10 -7.38 -7.36
CA VAL A 204 6.30 -7.60 -8.58
C VAL A 204 6.10 -6.28 -9.30
N ALA A 205 6.48 -6.20 -10.55
CA ALA A 205 6.28 -5.01 -11.38
C ALA A 205 5.65 -5.37 -12.74
N GLY A 206 4.88 -4.45 -13.29
CA GLY A 206 4.46 -4.50 -14.68
C GLY A 206 5.64 -4.20 -15.62
N ASP A 207 5.69 -4.83 -16.78
CA ASP A 207 6.77 -4.60 -17.77
C ASP A 207 6.67 -3.22 -18.45
N GLU A 208 5.53 -2.55 -18.30
CA GLU A 208 5.29 -1.16 -18.75
C GLU A 208 5.21 -0.17 -17.57
N ASP A 209 5.50 -0.59 -16.33
CA ASP A 209 5.51 0.26 -15.14
C ASP A 209 6.89 0.91 -14.98
N LEU A 210 7.12 2.00 -15.67
CA LEU A 210 8.42 2.70 -15.73
C LEU A 210 8.50 3.93 -14.81
N GLU A 211 7.41 4.28 -14.12
CA GLU A 211 7.28 5.57 -13.44
C GLU A 211 7.89 5.60 -12.03
N ASN A 212 8.08 4.44 -11.39
CA ASN A 212 8.40 4.34 -9.97
C ASN A 212 9.80 3.78 -9.69
N GLY A 213 10.73 4.00 -10.61
CA GLY A 213 12.11 3.55 -10.51
C GLY A 213 12.32 2.09 -10.93
N ASN A 214 13.53 1.59 -10.73
CA ASN A 214 13.92 0.27 -11.18
C ASN A 214 13.58 -0.83 -10.15
N PRO A 215 12.63 -1.75 -10.45
CA PRO A 215 12.24 -2.81 -9.53
C PRO A 215 13.30 -3.91 -9.35
N GLU A 216 14.18 -4.14 -10.32
CA GLU A 216 15.30 -5.07 -10.17
C GLU A 216 16.35 -4.51 -9.19
N ALA A 217 16.55 -3.19 -9.17
CA ALA A 217 17.41 -2.55 -8.18
C ALA A 217 16.85 -2.71 -6.76
N LEU A 218 15.52 -2.57 -6.60
CA LEU A 218 14.86 -2.85 -5.32
C LEU A 218 15.03 -4.33 -4.91
N HIS A 219 14.87 -5.26 -5.84
CA HIS A 219 15.13 -6.68 -5.60
C HIS A 219 16.56 -6.92 -5.09
N LYS A 220 17.56 -6.32 -5.73
CA LYS A 220 18.98 -6.46 -5.32
C LYS A 220 19.27 -5.85 -3.94
N ALA A 221 18.51 -4.82 -3.54
CA ALA A 221 18.68 -4.19 -2.22
C ALA A 221 18.14 -5.02 -1.05
N ILE A 222 17.28 -6.03 -1.30
CA ILE A 222 16.65 -6.84 -0.26
C ILE A 222 17.15 -8.29 -0.33
N PRO A 223 17.97 -8.78 0.64
CA PRO A 223 18.72 -10.04 0.54
C PRO A 223 17.89 -11.30 0.31
N LYS A 224 16.65 -11.34 0.85
CA LYS A 224 15.76 -12.51 0.76
C LYS A 224 14.56 -12.25 -0.12
N SER A 225 14.76 -11.52 -1.20
CA SER A 225 13.68 -11.23 -2.14
C SER A 225 13.70 -12.16 -3.34
N ALA A 226 12.53 -12.29 -3.96
CA ALA A 226 12.32 -12.83 -5.28
C ALA A 226 11.77 -11.71 -6.18
N PHE A 227 11.94 -11.84 -7.48
CA PHE A 227 11.48 -10.85 -8.46
C PHE A 227 10.55 -11.51 -9.48
N ALA A 228 9.48 -10.83 -9.85
CA ALA A 228 8.56 -11.22 -10.90
C ALA A 228 8.18 -10.02 -11.77
N LEU A 229 8.47 -10.10 -13.05
CA LEU A 229 7.97 -9.16 -14.05
C LEU A 229 6.71 -9.73 -14.69
N ILE A 230 5.65 -8.94 -14.73
CA ILE A 230 4.35 -9.34 -15.30
C ILE A 230 3.92 -8.34 -16.38
N LYS A 231 2.95 -8.71 -17.21
CA LYS A 231 2.41 -7.79 -18.22
C LYS A 231 1.57 -6.69 -17.60
N GLY A 232 1.71 -5.46 -18.12
CA GLY A 232 0.85 -4.31 -17.86
C GLY A 232 1.59 -3.09 -17.29
N ASN A 233 0.88 -1.97 -17.31
CA ASN A 233 1.30 -0.70 -16.73
C ASN A 233 0.99 -0.64 -15.22
N HIS A 234 1.37 0.46 -14.59
CA HIS A 234 1.19 0.68 -13.16
C HIS A 234 -0.26 0.51 -12.67
N ASN A 235 -1.23 1.02 -13.42
CA ASN A 235 -2.63 1.06 -12.99
C ASN A 235 -3.40 -0.25 -13.24
N GLU A 236 -2.86 -1.15 -14.08
CA GLU A 236 -3.54 -2.37 -14.50
C GLU A 236 -2.89 -3.64 -13.94
N ALA A 237 -1.56 -3.66 -13.80
CA ALA A 237 -0.81 -4.86 -13.44
C ALA A 237 -1.35 -5.56 -12.18
N TYR A 238 -1.67 -4.83 -11.11
CA TYR A 238 -2.12 -5.40 -9.83
C TYR A 238 -3.53 -6.02 -9.87
N LYS A 239 -4.32 -5.71 -10.90
CA LYS A 239 -5.67 -6.26 -11.09
C LYS A 239 -5.66 -7.61 -11.80
N THR A 240 -4.53 -7.98 -12.41
CA THR A 240 -4.42 -9.12 -13.32
C THR A 240 -4.31 -10.48 -12.61
N ALA A 241 -4.68 -11.54 -13.32
CA ALA A 241 -4.44 -12.91 -12.87
C ALA A 241 -2.93 -13.23 -12.74
N SER A 242 -2.07 -12.57 -13.53
CA SER A 242 -0.61 -12.75 -13.46
C SER A 242 -0.05 -12.24 -12.13
N PHE A 243 -0.54 -11.08 -11.65
CA PHE A 243 -0.20 -10.56 -10.32
C PHE A 243 -0.62 -11.53 -9.22
N SER A 244 -1.87 -11.99 -9.27
CA SER A 244 -2.36 -12.98 -8.30
C SER A 244 -1.54 -14.27 -8.32
N LYS A 245 -1.24 -14.82 -9.51
CA LYS A 245 -0.44 -16.04 -9.68
C LYS A 245 0.96 -15.90 -9.07
N ALA A 246 1.63 -14.77 -9.30
CA ALA A 246 2.94 -14.49 -8.71
C ALA A 246 2.89 -14.52 -7.18
N ILE A 247 1.91 -13.82 -6.59
CA ILE A 247 1.73 -13.75 -5.13
C ILE A 247 1.37 -15.12 -4.56
N ILE A 248 0.34 -15.78 -5.10
CA ILE A 248 -0.10 -17.08 -4.58
C ILE A 248 1.01 -18.13 -4.66
N SER A 249 1.82 -18.11 -5.71
CA SER A 249 2.98 -19.01 -5.84
C SER A 249 4.04 -18.72 -4.78
N PHE A 250 4.32 -17.47 -4.50
CA PHE A 250 5.26 -17.07 -3.46
C PHE A 250 4.78 -17.39 -2.04
N LEU A 251 3.46 -17.37 -1.79
CA LEU A 251 2.89 -17.62 -0.47
C LEU A 251 2.89 -19.11 -0.06
N LYS A 252 3.01 -20.03 -1.00
CA LYS A 252 3.22 -21.44 -0.72
C LYS A 252 4.57 -21.66 -0.01
#